data_31a0cca2216bf76efabdcbf8d27a3866
#
_entry.id   31a0cca2216bf76efabdcbf8d27a3866
#
_cell.length_a   1.000
_cell.length_b   1.000
_cell.length_c   1.000
_cell.angle_alpha   90.00
_cell.angle_beta   90.00
_cell.angle_gamma   90.00
#
_symmetry.space_group_name_H-M   'P 1'
#
loop_
_entity.id
_entity.type
_entity.pdbx_description
1 polymer ?
#
loop_
_entity_poly.entity_id
_entity_poly.type
_entity_poly.pdbx_seq_one_letter_code
_entity_poly.pdbx_strand_id
1 'polypeptide(L)'
;MKVHFFTGFPGFISSQLIRSLFRNKQTQQVIAIVLTGETIKAHHEKNKIVNEFPNCSIRIVEGDITLPNLGVDNQVIEEIIPQIEVLWHLAAIYDLAVPRDIAWKVNVHGTTMVNEFVRSLPNLKRYMYFSTAYVAGTREGLLRESELIRPFGFKNYYEETKYEAELRVEDLKSEIPLTIIRPGIVRGHSETGETIKFDGPYFFLNLVERLKCLPIIPYIGQSTSTINVVPVDYILNASTFLASEQEAEGKTLHLTDPNPHPVQEVYRTMVKLVTNAYPKGRLPFAWAKLSLQIPFIRRKLGVEQETLDYLTWNATFDTTEAQKILQKGGITCPDFIQTMPKMIDFYLAHKEDTSYQIQIK
;
A
#
# COMPACT_ATOMS: atom_id res chain seq x y z
N MET A 1 18.57 21.66 7.40
CA MET A 1 17.22 21.27 6.88
C MET A 1 17.29 19.79 6.53
N LYS A 2 16.32 18.98 6.97
CA LYS A 2 16.33 17.54 6.70
C LYS A 2 16.08 17.30 5.22
N VAL A 3 16.93 16.53 4.53
CA VAL A 3 16.69 16.08 3.16
C VAL A 3 16.11 14.66 3.20
N HIS A 4 14.96 14.47 2.58
CA HIS A 4 14.31 13.18 2.47
C HIS A 4 14.57 12.57 1.08
N PHE A 5 15.00 11.31 1.07
CA PHE A 5 15.22 10.53 -0.14
C PHE A 5 14.07 9.53 -0.34
N PHE A 6 13.55 9.44 -1.56
CA PHE A 6 12.43 8.56 -1.91
C PHE A 6 12.77 7.61 -3.03
N THR A 7 12.42 6.34 -2.84
CA THR A 7 12.20 5.42 -3.94
C THR A 7 10.70 5.26 -4.19
N GLY A 8 10.30 4.91 -5.41
CA GLY A 8 8.89 4.68 -5.74
C GLY A 8 8.10 5.93 -6.12
N PHE A 9 8.75 7.07 -6.31
CA PHE A 9 8.15 8.24 -6.94
C PHE A 9 8.12 8.06 -8.48
N PRO A 10 7.02 8.43 -9.18
CA PRO A 10 5.84 9.19 -8.75
C PRO A 10 4.63 8.32 -8.33
N GLY A 11 4.85 7.23 -7.63
CA GLY A 11 3.75 6.39 -7.12
C GLY A 11 2.79 7.15 -6.20
N PHE A 12 1.57 6.64 -6.04
CA PHE A 12 0.50 7.30 -5.28
C PHE A 12 0.92 7.63 -3.84
N ILE A 13 1.30 6.60 -3.07
CA ILE A 13 1.64 6.79 -1.66
C ILE A 13 2.85 7.71 -1.51
N SER A 14 3.90 7.54 -2.33
CA SER A 14 5.10 8.39 -2.26
C SER A 14 4.80 9.85 -2.58
N SER A 15 4.01 10.13 -3.61
CA SER A 15 3.60 11.50 -3.98
C SER A 15 2.77 12.17 -2.88
N GLN A 16 1.85 11.43 -2.27
CA GLN A 16 1.02 11.95 -1.17
C GLN A 16 1.84 12.11 0.13
N LEU A 17 2.80 11.21 0.41
CA LEU A 17 3.73 11.37 1.54
C LEU A 17 4.57 12.63 1.39
N ILE A 18 5.10 12.91 0.21
CA ILE A 18 5.86 14.14 -0.05
C ILE A 18 4.99 15.37 0.24
N ARG A 19 3.73 15.39 -0.24
CA ARG A 19 2.79 16.48 0.08
C ARG A 19 2.55 16.61 1.58
N SER A 20 2.35 15.50 2.27
CA SER A 20 2.15 15.48 3.73
C SER A 20 3.37 16.03 4.47
N LEU A 21 4.58 15.60 4.09
CA LEU A 21 5.83 16.09 4.67
C LEU A 21 6.02 17.60 4.47
N PHE A 22 5.72 18.12 3.27
CA PHE A 22 5.78 19.56 2.98
C PHE A 22 4.73 20.36 3.75
N ARG A 23 3.50 19.88 3.80
CA ARG A 23 2.41 20.51 4.56
C ARG A 23 2.73 20.58 6.05
N ASN A 24 3.30 19.54 6.61
CA ASN A 24 3.69 19.46 8.02
C ASN A 24 5.07 20.08 8.31
N LYS A 25 5.72 20.69 7.32
CA LYS A 25 7.04 21.34 7.42
C LYS A 25 8.14 20.45 7.99
N GLN A 26 8.02 19.14 7.77
CA GLN A 26 9.03 18.16 8.22
C GLN A 26 10.26 18.16 7.32
N THR A 27 10.10 18.55 6.07
CA THR A 27 11.18 18.83 5.11
C THR A 27 10.76 19.94 4.15
N GLN A 28 11.73 20.51 3.44
CA GLN A 28 11.53 21.38 2.28
C GLN A 28 12.27 20.86 1.05
N GLN A 29 13.05 19.77 1.20
CA GLN A 29 13.85 19.20 0.13
C GLN A 29 13.65 17.70 0.06
N VAL A 30 13.29 17.22 -1.12
CA VAL A 30 13.15 15.81 -1.44
C VAL A 30 14.06 15.46 -2.63
N ILE A 31 14.76 14.34 -2.52
CA ILE A 31 15.44 13.70 -3.65
C ILE A 31 14.65 12.44 -3.97
N ALA A 32 14.21 12.28 -5.20
CA ALA A 32 13.44 11.13 -5.65
C ALA A 32 14.19 10.39 -6.76
N ILE A 33 14.49 9.11 -6.53
CA ILE A 33 15.03 8.24 -7.58
C ILE A 33 13.88 7.72 -8.45
N VAL A 34 14.08 7.78 -9.77
CA VAL A 34 13.05 7.48 -10.77
C VAL A 34 13.64 6.67 -11.91
N LEU A 35 12.96 5.62 -12.35
CA LEU A 35 13.32 4.91 -13.57
C LEU A 35 13.25 5.83 -14.78
N THR A 36 14.19 5.70 -15.73
CA THR A 36 14.25 6.51 -16.95
C THR A 36 12.92 6.53 -17.70
N GLY A 37 12.22 5.39 -17.78
CA GLY A 37 10.90 5.29 -18.41
C GLY A 37 9.75 6.03 -17.70
N GLU A 38 9.91 6.42 -16.44
CA GLU A 38 8.92 7.14 -15.65
C GLU A 38 9.23 8.63 -15.46
N THR A 39 10.34 9.13 -16.04
CA THR A 39 10.85 10.50 -15.84
C THR A 39 9.82 11.56 -16.22
N ILE A 40 9.11 11.38 -17.35
CA ILE A 40 8.08 12.33 -17.80
C ILE A 40 6.95 12.45 -16.79
N LYS A 41 6.44 11.33 -16.29
CA LYS A 41 5.39 11.31 -15.26
C LYS A 41 5.89 11.94 -13.95
N ALA A 42 7.13 11.63 -13.58
CA ALA A 42 7.77 12.18 -12.39
C ALA A 42 7.90 13.71 -12.46
N HIS A 43 8.33 14.25 -13.59
CA HIS A 43 8.38 15.71 -13.79
C HIS A 43 7.00 16.36 -13.74
N HIS A 44 6.00 15.73 -14.34
CA HIS A 44 4.62 16.23 -14.27
C HIS A 44 4.12 16.26 -12.83
N GLU A 45 4.30 15.19 -12.07
CA GLU A 45 3.88 15.10 -10.67
C GLU A 45 4.68 16.05 -9.75
N LYS A 46 5.99 16.14 -9.95
CA LYS A 46 6.85 17.14 -9.30
C LYS A 46 6.29 18.55 -9.48
N ASN A 47 5.96 18.95 -10.73
CA ASN A 47 5.46 20.29 -11.01
C ASN A 47 4.15 20.58 -10.29
N LYS A 48 3.24 19.59 -10.21
CA LYS A 48 2.02 19.72 -9.40
C LYS A 48 2.36 19.99 -7.93
N ILE A 49 3.22 19.16 -7.33
CA ILE A 49 3.58 19.28 -5.92
C ILE A 49 4.28 20.62 -5.63
N VAL A 50 5.24 21.03 -6.46
CA VAL A 50 5.97 22.29 -6.26
C VAL A 50 5.06 23.51 -6.43
N ASN A 51 4.08 23.45 -7.33
CA ASN A 51 3.07 24.52 -7.44
C ASN A 51 2.18 24.62 -6.18
N GLU A 52 1.87 23.50 -5.53
CA GLU A 52 1.15 23.47 -4.25
C GLU A 52 2.03 24.00 -3.09
N PHE A 53 3.36 23.79 -3.17
CA PHE A 53 4.33 24.13 -2.12
C PHE A 53 5.53 24.91 -2.70
N PRO A 54 5.40 26.21 -3.03
CA PRO A 54 6.43 26.97 -3.76
C PRO A 54 7.79 27.11 -3.05
N ASN A 55 7.81 26.94 -1.72
CA ASN A 55 9.04 27.02 -0.91
C ASN A 55 9.73 25.65 -0.75
N CYS A 56 9.24 24.62 -1.42
CA CYS A 56 9.76 23.27 -1.36
C CYS A 56 10.34 22.85 -2.71
N SER A 57 11.27 21.90 -2.68
CA SER A 57 11.92 21.42 -3.89
C SER A 57 11.93 19.88 -3.96
N ILE A 58 11.80 19.37 -5.17
CA ILE A 58 11.98 17.94 -5.47
C ILE A 58 13.07 17.84 -6.56
N ARG A 59 14.19 17.18 -6.22
CA ARG A 59 15.22 16.80 -7.18
C ARG A 59 14.91 15.40 -7.68
N ILE A 60 14.67 15.26 -8.97
CA ILE A 60 14.55 13.96 -9.64
C ILE A 60 15.96 13.50 -10.02
N VAL A 61 16.29 12.27 -9.67
CA VAL A 61 17.53 11.58 -10.04
C VAL A 61 17.13 10.32 -10.80
N GLU A 62 17.63 10.17 -12.03
CA GLU A 62 17.42 8.95 -12.79
C GLU A 62 18.23 7.80 -12.20
N GLY A 63 17.61 6.62 -12.10
CA GLY A 63 18.26 5.43 -11.60
C GLY A 63 17.32 4.22 -11.54
N ASP A 64 17.88 3.09 -11.17
CA ASP A 64 17.18 1.81 -11.04
C ASP A 64 17.59 1.13 -9.72
N ILE A 65 16.63 0.94 -8.84
CA ILE A 65 16.89 0.29 -7.54
C ILE A 65 17.44 -1.14 -7.67
N THR A 66 17.35 -1.76 -8.83
CA THR A 66 17.88 -3.12 -9.06
C THR A 66 19.36 -3.15 -9.44
N LEU A 67 20.01 -1.99 -9.50
CA LEU A 67 21.43 -1.85 -9.86
C LEU A 67 22.28 -1.37 -8.67
N PRO A 68 23.59 -1.67 -8.64
CA PRO A 68 24.51 -1.12 -7.66
C PRO A 68 24.46 0.41 -7.66
N ASN A 69 24.61 1.03 -6.48
CA ASN A 69 24.44 2.47 -6.30
C ASN A 69 23.12 3.00 -6.88
N LEU A 70 22.11 2.15 -6.91
CA LEU A 70 20.77 2.44 -7.46
C LEU A 70 20.82 2.86 -8.94
N GLY A 71 21.86 2.46 -9.70
CA GLY A 71 22.06 2.84 -11.09
C GLY A 71 22.29 4.32 -11.32
N VAL A 72 22.59 5.09 -10.28
CA VAL A 72 22.85 6.52 -10.34
C VAL A 72 24.33 6.78 -10.70
N ASP A 73 24.57 7.84 -11.47
CA ASP A 73 25.93 8.29 -11.77
C ASP A 73 26.74 8.54 -10.50
N ASN A 74 28.04 8.14 -10.50
CA ASN A 74 28.88 8.21 -9.32
C ASN A 74 29.07 9.65 -8.80
N GLN A 75 29.17 10.65 -9.67
CA GLN A 75 29.32 12.05 -9.26
C GLN A 75 28.06 12.54 -8.53
N VAL A 76 26.88 12.14 -9.06
CA VAL A 76 25.59 12.48 -8.46
C VAL A 76 25.43 11.76 -7.10
N ILE A 77 25.83 10.48 -7.04
CA ILE A 77 25.72 9.68 -5.80
C ILE A 77 26.60 10.29 -4.69
N GLU A 78 27.85 10.66 -4.99
CA GLU A 78 28.77 11.30 -4.03
C GLU A 78 28.25 12.65 -3.52
N GLU A 79 27.56 13.41 -4.39
CA GLU A 79 26.94 14.68 -4.03
C GLU A 79 25.74 14.51 -3.09
N ILE A 80 24.86 13.50 -3.32
CA ILE A 80 23.61 13.37 -2.59
C ILE A 80 23.75 12.59 -1.28
N ILE A 81 24.66 11.63 -1.17
CA ILE A 81 24.87 10.79 0.02
C ILE A 81 24.98 11.62 1.31
N PRO A 82 25.83 12.67 1.41
CA PRO A 82 26.00 13.42 2.65
C PRO A 82 24.78 14.27 3.04
N GLN A 83 23.83 14.47 2.13
CA GLN A 83 22.65 15.30 2.34
C GLN A 83 21.47 14.52 2.95
N ILE A 84 21.42 13.19 2.75
CA ILE A 84 20.25 12.36 3.07
C ILE A 84 20.17 12.09 4.57
N GLU A 85 19.08 12.54 5.21
CA GLU A 85 18.80 12.29 6.62
C GLU A 85 17.67 11.28 6.83
N VAL A 86 16.69 11.20 5.92
CA VAL A 86 15.59 10.24 5.99
C VAL A 86 15.43 9.55 4.64
N LEU A 87 15.39 8.23 4.63
CA LEU A 87 15.15 7.46 3.42
C LEU A 87 13.80 6.75 3.50
N TRP A 88 12.99 6.91 2.45
CA TRP A 88 11.69 6.26 2.27
C TRP A 88 11.77 5.25 1.14
N HIS A 89 11.63 3.97 1.47
CA HIS A 89 11.63 2.91 0.47
C HIS A 89 10.23 2.40 0.23
N LEU A 90 9.60 2.92 -0.84
CA LEU A 90 8.26 2.53 -1.29
C LEU A 90 8.26 1.82 -2.65
N ALA A 91 9.38 1.83 -3.36
CA ALA A 91 9.48 1.16 -4.65
C ALA A 91 9.21 -0.34 -4.52
N ALA A 92 8.17 -0.81 -5.14
CA ALA A 92 7.80 -2.22 -5.24
C ALA A 92 6.83 -2.42 -6.41
N ILE A 93 6.82 -3.62 -6.97
CA ILE A 93 5.74 -4.07 -7.85
C ILE A 93 4.70 -4.78 -6.98
N TYR A 94 3.47 -4.27 -6.97
CA TYR A 94 2.35 -4.79 -6.14
C TYR A 94 1.21 -5.42 -6.96
N ASP A 95 1.42 -5.63 -8.27
CA ASP A 95 0.47 -6.36 -9.12
C ASP A 95 0.37 -7.81 -8.63
N LEU A 96 -0.83 -8.27 -8.24
CA LEU A 96 -1.08 -9.61 -7.75
C LEU A 96 -0.80 -10.70 -8.80
N ALA A 97 -0.85 -10.35 -10.08
CA ALA A 97 -0.57 -11.24 -11.21
C ALA A 97 0.83 -11.01 -11.84
N VAL A 98 1.75 -10.39 -11.10
CA VAL A 98 3.13 -10.14 -11.56
C VAL A 98 3.87 -11.47 -11.79
N PRO A 99 4.66 -11.62 -12.88
CA PRO A 99 5.56 -12.74 -13.06
C PRO A 99 6.60 -12.82 -11.93
N ARG A 100 6.93 -14.05 -11.52
CA ARG A 100 7.81 -14.32 -10.38
C ARG A 100 9.17 -13.65 -10.50
N ASP A 101 9.81 -13.78 -11.64
CA ASP A 101 11.15 -13.26 -11.93
C ASP A 101 11.20 -11.74 -11.81
N ILE A 102 10.19 -11.05 -12.33
CA ILE A 102 10.05 -9.59 -12.24
C ILE A 102 9.82 -9.16 -10.78
N ALA A 103 8.92 -9.83 -10.07
CA ALA A 103 8.67 -9.54 -8.66
C ALA A 103 9.93 -9.72 -7.80
N TRP A 104 10.68 -10.81 -8.01
CA TRP A 104 11.93 -11.07 -7.30
C TRP A 104 13.02 -10.05 -7.62
N LYS A 105 13.18 -9.71 -8.90
CA LYS A 105 14.16 -8.69 -9.33
C LYS A 105 13.90 -7.36 -8.64
N VAL A 106 12.66 -6.87 -8.66
CA VAL A 106 12.35 -5.53 -8.13
C VAL A 106 12.20 -5.54 -6.61
N ASN A 107 11.34 -6.43 -6.07
CA ASN A 107 11.01 -6.35 -4.64
C ASN A 107 12.12 -6.92 -3.76
N VAL A 108 12.81 -7.99 -4.16
CA VAL A 108 13.83 -8.64 -3.33
C VAL A 108 15.21 -8.09 -3.63
N HIS A 109 15.67 -8.22 -4.88
CA HIS A 109 17.00 -7.75 -5.24
C HIS A 109 17.08 -6.21 -5.18
N GLY A 110 16.05 -5.50 -5.65
CA GLY A 110 16.00 -4.03 -5.53
C GLY A 110 16.07 -3.56 -4.08
N THR A 111 15.34 -4.21 -3.14
CA THR A 111 15.45 -3.90 -1.71
C THR A 111 16.86 -4.20 -1.17
N THR A 112 17.53 -5.27 -1.63
CA THR A 112 18.93 -5.54 -1.25
C THR A 112 19.85 -4.39 -1.66
N MET A 113 19.75 -3.89 -2.88
CA MET A 113 20.56 -2.76 -3.36
C MET A 113 20.25 -1.46 -2.60
N VAL A 114 18.96 -1.21 -2.28
CA VAL A 114 18.59 -0.07 -1.43
C VAL A 114 19.18 -0.21 -0.03
N ASN A 115 19.21 -1.39 0.56
CA ASN A 115 19.82 -1.64 1.87
C ASN A 115 21.34 -1.40 1.87
N GLU A 116 22.04 -1.77 0.79
CA GLU A 116 23.47 -1.44 0.61
C GLU A 116 23.68 0.07 0.52
N PHE A 117 22.83 0.76 -0.24
CA PHE A 117 22.87 2.22 -0.32
C PHE A 117 22.58 2.88 1.03
N VAL A 118 21.62 2.39 1.79
CA VAL A 118 21.31 2.88 3.15
C VAL A 118 22.52 2.80 4.07
N ARG A 119 23.31 1.71 4.01
CA ARG A 119 24.54 1.56 4.80
C ARG A 119 25.61 2.60 4.45
N SER A 120 25.58 3.16 3.26
CA SER A 120 26.54 4.19 2.83
C SER A 120 26.19 5.61 3.29
N LEU A 121 25.02 5.82 3.92
CA LEU A 121 24.53 7.15 4.31
C LEU A 121 25.06 7.59 5.68
N PRO A 122 26.02 8.50 5.77
CA PRO A 122 26.67 8.86 7.04
C PRO A 122 25.78 9.67 7.98
N ASN A 123 24.78 10.36 7.44
CA ASN A 123 23.90 11.27 8.18
C ASN A 123 22.48 10.74 8.35
N LEU A 124 22.25 9.45 8.07
CA LEU A 124 20.93 8.85 8.14
C LEU A 124 20.38 8.87 9.57
N LYS A 125 19.22 9.45 9.75
CA LYS A 125 18.47 9.51 11.01
C LYS A 125 17.25 8.58 11.04
N ARG A 126 16.75 8.19 9.87
CA ARG A 126 15.63 7.25 9.79
C ARG A 126 15.53 6.59 8.40
N TYR A 127 15.43 5.28 8.41
CA TYR A 127 15.04 4.47 7.25
C TYR A 127 13.59 4.01 7.43
N MET A 128 12.69 4.47 6.58
CA MET A 128 11.28 4.10 6.56
C MET A 128 11.05 3.07 5.44
N TYR A 129 10.84 1.81 5.80
CA TYR A 129 10.57 0.74 4.85
C TYR A 129 9.08 0.41 4.80
N PHE A 130 8.48 0.49 3.60
CA PHE A 130 7.10 0.09 3.36
C PHE A 130 7.03 -1.37 2.96
N SER A 131 6.60 -2.20 3.89
CA SER A 131 6.25 -3.60 3.70
C SER A 131 4.73 -3.74 3.45
N THR A 132 4.14 -4.81 3.89
CA THR A 132 2.69 -5.08 3.91
C THR A 132 2.33 -6.00 5.06
N ALA A 133 1.15 -5.89 5.63
CA ALA A 133 0.64 -6.84 6.61
C ALA A 133 0.48 -8.26 6.01
N TYR A 134 0.40 -8.35 4.69
CA TYR A 134 0.23 -9.60 3.94
C TYR A 134 1.51 -10.42 3.75
N VAL A 135 2.67 -10.00 4.28
CA VAL A 135 3.86 -10.85 4.44
C VAL A 135 3.58 -12.11 5.26
N ALA A 136 2.49 -12.10 6.02
CA ALA A 136 1.99 -13.26 6.77
C ALA A 136 1.54 -14.44 5.87
N GLY A 137 1.32 -14.22 4.57
CA GLY A 137 0.93 -15.25 3.60
C GLY A 137 -0.35 -15.98 4.00
N THR A 138 -0.28 -17.31 4.10
CA THR A 138 -1.42 -18.17 4.48
C THR A 138 -1.54 -18.40 5.99
N ARG A 139 -0.76 -17.73 6.84
CA ARG A 139 -0.89 -17.83 8.30
C ARG A 139 -2.25 -17.28 8.75
N GLU A 140 -2.84 -17.93 9.74
CA GLU A 140 -4.13 -17.56 10.34
C GLU A 140 -3.99 -17.24 11.83
N GLY A 141 -5.07 -16.74 12.44
CA GLY A 141 -5.11 -16.32 13.82
C GLY A 141 -4.52 -14.95 14.05
N LEU A 142 -3.96 -14.71 15.24
CA LEU A 142 -3.36 -13.43 15.61
C LEU A 142 -1.95 -13.31 15.01
N LEU A 143 -1.76 -12.33 14.14
CA LEU A 143 -0.50 -12.00 13.48
C LEU A 143 0.13 -10.79 14.18
N ARG A 144 1.24 -11.01 14.88
CA ARG A 144 1.87 -9.99 15.73
C ARG A 144 2.81 -9.09 14.94
N GLU A 145 2.93 -7.82 15.37
CA GLU A 145 3.86 -6.84 14.79
C GLU A 145 5.32 -7.31 14.92
N SER A 146 5.66 -7.95 16.03
CA SER A 146 7.02 -8.43 16.32
C SER A 146 7.41 -9.71 15.57
N GLU A 147 6.50 -10.31 14.79
CA GLU A 147 6.73 -11.58 14.12
C GLU A 147 6.97 -11.42 12.63
N LEU A 148 8.00 -12.11 12.13
CA LEU A 148 8.20 -12.37 10.70
C LEU A 148 8.42 -13.87 10.50
N ILE A 149 7.36 -14.66 10.74
CA ILE A 149 7.39 -16.12 10.64
C ILE A 149 7.04 -16.53 9.22
N ARG A 150 7.88 -17.38 8.61
CA ARG A 150 7.63 -17.90 7.27
C ARG A 150 6.33 -18.70 7.22
N PRO A 151 5.38 -18.34 6.36
CA PRO A 151 4.14 -19.11 6.19
C PRO A 151 4.40 -20.42 5.42
N PHE A 152 3.43 -21.34 5.49
CA PHE A 152 3.47 -22.54 4.63
C PHE A 152 3.33 -22.23 3.14
N GLY A 153 2.72 -21.11 2.79
CA GLY A 153 2.54 -20.62 1.42
C GLY A 153 2.16 -19.15 1.36
N PHE A 154 2.20 -18.61 0.15
CA PHE A 154 1.76 -17.27 -0.17
C PHE A 154 0.65 -17.33 -1.21
N LYS A 155 -0.27 -16.37 -1.19
CA LYS A 155 -1.38 -16.30 -2.15
C LYS A 155 -0.92 -15.88 -3.56
N ASN A 156 0.18 -15.10 -3.61
CA ASN A 156 0.77 -14.60 -4.85
C ASN A 156 2.25 -14.25 -4.66
N TYR A 157 2.95 -13.96 -5.76
CA TYR A 157 4.38 -13.60 -5.74
C TYR A 157 4.65 -12.23 -5.10
N TYR A 158 3.68 -11.34 -5.05
CA TYR A 158 3.83 -10.09 -4.32
C TYR A 158 4.03 -10.34 -2.82
N GLU A 159 3.15 -11.15 -2.18
CA GLU A 159 3.28 -11.49 -0.76
C GLU A 159 4.62 -12.20 -0.47
N GLU A 160 4.98 -13.19 -1.32
CA GLU A 160 6.24 -13.93 -1.19
C GLU A 160 7.44 -12.99 -1.25
N THR A 161 7.51 -12.14 -2.27
CA THR A 161 8.66 -11.26 -2.48
C THR A 161 8.74 -10.14 -1.46
N LYS A 162 7.60 -9.63 -0.94
CA LYS A 162 7.59 -8.67 0.16
C LYS A 162 8.07 -9.30 1.48
N TYR A 163 7.71 -10.56 1.74
CA TYR A 163 8.25 -11.31 2.88
C TYR A 163 9.78 -11.47 2.77
N GLU A 164 10.28 -11.92 1.62
CA GLU A 164 11.70 -12.11 1.38
C GLU A 164 12.50 -10.80 1.43
N ALA A 165 11.91 -9.70 0.96
CA ALA A 165 12.51 -8.38 1.06
C ALA A 165 12.55 -7.89 2.51
N GLU A 166 11.48 -8.07 3.28
CA GLU A 166 11.42 -7.67 4.68
C GLU A 166 12.43 -8.42 5.55
N LEU A 167 12.70 -9.71 5.29
CA LEU A 167 13.77 -10.44 5.98
C LEU A 167 15.12 -9.71 5.85
N ARG A 168 15.45 -9.20 4.66
CA ARG A 168 16.69 -8.46 4.40
C ARG A 168 16.71 -7.10 5.07
N VAL A 169 15.56 -6.52 5.30
CA VAL A 169 15.43 -5.24 6.01
C VAL A 169 15.48 -5.45 7.52
N GLU A 170 14.88 -6.54 8.03
CA GLU A 170 14.97 -6.91 9.46
C GLU A 170 16.42 -7.06 9.92
N ASP A 171 17.30 -7.61 9.06
CA ASP A 171 18.74 -7.78 9.37
C ASP A 171 19.45 -6.43 9.64
N LEU A 172 18.87 -5.31 9.20
CA LEU A 172 19.43 -3.98 9.39
C LEU A 172 19.05 -3.33 10.74
N LYS A 173 18.08 -3.87 11.47
CA LYS A 173 17.55 -3.23 12.70
C LYS A 173 18.59 -2.96 13.77
N SER A 174 19.66 -3.77 13.83
CA SER A 174 20.76 -3.57 14.78
C SER A 174 21.82 -2.55 14.32
N GLU A 175 21.80 -2.17 13.03
CA GLU A 175 22.83 -1.33 12.41
C GLU A 175 22.30 0.07 12.04
N ILE A 176 21.01 0.16 11.69
CA ILE A 176 20.39 1.33 11.05
C ILE A 176 19.15 1.78 11.84
N PRO A 177 18.93 3.10 12.01
CA PRO A 177 17.70 3.62 12.61
C PRO A 177 16.50 3.37 11.68
N LEU A 178 15.91 2.20 11.78
CA LEU A 178 14.90 1.65 10.88
C LEU A 178 13.51 1.63 11.51
N THR A 179 12.48 1.90 10.70
CA THR A 179 11.07 1.60 11.01
C THR A 179 10.45 0.85 9.84
N ILE A 180 9.87 -0.31 10.09
CA ILE A 180 9.13 -1.10 9.10
C ILE A 180 7.65 -0.82 9.27
N ILE A 181 6.99 -0.45 8.19
CA ILE A 181 5.55 -0.21 8.13
C ILE A 181 4.90 -1.33 7.34
N ARG A 182 3.89 -1.98 7.94
CA ARG A 182 3.06 -3.01 7.31
C ARG A 182 1.63 -2.49 7.15
N PRO A 183 1.28 -1.82 6.05
CA PRO A 183 -0.09 -1.41 5.77
C PRO A 183 -1.02 -2.60 5.56
N GLY A 184 -2.31 -2.41 5.90
CA GLY A 184 -3.40 -3.22 5.38
C GLY A 184 -3.69 -2.92 3.91
N ILE A 185 -4.87 -3.30 3.40
CA ILE A 185 -5.31 -2.92 2.05
C ILE A 185 -5.60 -1.42 2.06
N VAL A 186 -4.79 -0.66 1.33
CA VAL A 186 -4.96 0.81 1.25
C VAL A 186 -6.03 1.15 0.24
N ARG A 187 -7.01 1.98 0.66
CA ARG A 187 -8.05 2.56 -0.20
C ARG A 187 -7.89 4.06 -0.34
N GLY A 188 -8.79 4.70 -1.08
CA GLY A 188 -8.85 6.16 -1.20
C GLY A 188 -9.04 6.90 0.12
N HIS A 189 -8.91 8.21 0.07
CA HIS A 189 -8.99 9.13 1.20
C HIS A 189 -10.32 9.00 1.96
N SER A 190 -10.29 9.04 3.28
CA SER A 190 -11.47 8.79 4.12
C SER A 190 -12.59 9.83 3.93
N GLU A 191 -12.25 11.09 3.68
CA GLU A 191 -13.20 12.20 3.57
C GLU A 191 -13.60 12.51 2.12
N THR A 192 -12.70 12.33 1.15
CA THR A 192 -12.96 12.68 -0.26
C THR A 192 -13.22 11.47 -1.14
N GLY A 193 -12.82 10.27 -0.71
CA GLY A 193 -12.85 9.06 -1.52
C GLY A 193 -11.76 8.98 -2.59
N GLU A 194 -10.97 10.05 -2.78
CA GLU A 194 -9.99 10.17 -3.85
C GLU A 194 -8.95 9.04 -3.82
N THR A 195 -8.76 8.42 -4.97
CA THR A 195 -7.74 7.40 -5.24
C THR A 195 -7.21 7.60 -6.65
N ILE A 196 -6.17 6.86 -7.02
CA ILE A 196 -5.65 6.86 -8.39
C ILE A 196 -5.94 5.56 -9.16
N LYS A 197 -6.43 4.54 -8.46
CA LYS A 197 -6.75 3.24 -9.06
C LYS A 197 -7.91 2.57 -8.32
N PHE A 198 -8.71 1.81 -9.04
CA PHE A 198 -9.79 1.00 -8.49
C PHE A 198 -9.34 -0.45 -8.27
N ASP A 199 -8.40 -0.64 -7.31
CA ASP A 199 -7.89 -1.94 -6.86
C ASP A 199 -8.36 -2.26 -5.42
N GLY A 200 -7.94 -3.39 -4.88
CA GLY A 200 -8.31 -3.82 -3.54
C GLY A 200 -9.82 -3.86 -3.32
N PRO A 201 -10.39 -3.04 -2.41
CA PRO A 201 -11.82 -3.09 -2.10
C PRO A 201 -12.71 -2.64 -3.28
N TYR A 202 -12.16 -1.93 -4.28
CA TYR A 202 -12.90 -1.51 -5.45
C TYR A 202 -13.27 -2.66 -6.38
N PHE A 203 -12.59 -3.82 -6.30
CA PHE A 203 -13.04 -5.04 -7.01
C PHE A 203 -14.43 -5.49 -6.57
N PHE A 204 -14.77 -5.31 -5.29
CA PHE A 204 -16.13 -5.57 -4.81
C PHE A 204 -17.13 -4.56 -5.35
N LEU A 205 -16.75 -3.30 -5.47
CA LEU A 205 -17.60 -2.27 -6.10
C LEU A 205 -17.84 -2.57 -7.58
N ASN A 206 -16.78 -2.98 -8.33
CA ASN A 206 -16.91 -3.43 -9.70
C ASN A 206 -17.93 -4.57 -9.81
N LEU A 207 -17.81 -5.58 -8.94
CA LEU A 207 -18.73 -6.72 -8.90
C LEU A 207 -20.16 -6.27 -8.64
N VAL A 208 -20.41 -5.47 -7.60
CA VAL A 208 -21.74 -4.99 -7.23
C VAL A 208 -22.34 -4.14 -8.35
N GLU A 209 -21.55 -3.24 -8.94
CA GLU A 209 -21.98 -2.37 -10.05
C GLU A 209 -22.38 -3.18 -11.28
N ARG A 210 -21.62 -4.25 -11.63
CA ARG A 210 -21.95 -5.13 -12.75
C ARG A 210 -23.19 -6.00 -12.48
N LEU A 211 -23.44 -6.34 -11.22
CA LEU A 211 -24.58 -7.19 -10.83
C LEU A 211 -25.84 -6.37 -10.48
N LYS A 212 -25.78 -5.03 -10.42
CA LYS A 212 -26.92 -4.20 -9.97
C LYS A 212 -28.20 -4.33 -10.82
N CYS A 213 -28.06 -4.75 -12.10
CA CYS A 213 -29.21 -4.98 -12.99
C CYS A 213 -29.90 -6.30 -12.70
N LEU A 214 -29.35 -7.18 -11.87
CA LEU A 214 -30.00 -8.42 -11.48
C LEU A 214 -31.10 -8.15 -10.45
N PRO A 215 -32.19 -8.91 -10.47
CA PRO A 215 -33.28 -8.75 -9.52
C PRO A 215 -32.84 -9.08 -8.07
N ILE A 216 -31.79 -9.87 -7.92
CA ILE A 216 -31.22 -10.28 -6.65
C ILE A 216 -29.71 -10.31 -6.76
N ILE A 217 -29.02 -9.68 -5.81
CA ILE A 217 -27.56 -9.79 -5.64
C ILE A 217 -27.32 -10.75 -4.47
N PRO A 218 -26.69 -11.92 -4.69
CA PRO A 218 -26.46 -12.87 -3.61
C PRO A 218 -25.25 -12.52 -2.75
N TYR A 219 -25.22 -12.98 -1.51
CA TYR A 219 -23.97 -13.08 -0.75
C TYR A 219 -23.03 -14.09 -1.42
N ILE A 220 -21.71 -13.86 -1.29
CA ILE A 220 -20.67 -14.78 -1.78
C ILE A 220 -20.16 -15.61 -0.62
N GLY A 221 -20.37 -16.91 -0.65
CA GLY A 221 -19.92 -17.84 0.40
C GLY A 221 -20.51 -17.56 1.77
N GLN A 222 -19.94 -18.22 2.76
CA GLN A 222 -20.11 -17.94 4.22
C GLN A 222 -18.72 -17.69 4.78
N SER A 223 -18.47 -16.49 5.27
CA SER A 223 -17.21 -16.16 5.92
C SER A 223 -17.48 -15.40 7.21
N THR A 224 -16.77 -15.77 8.26
CA THR A 224 -16.66 -15.03 9.52
C THR A 224 -15.40 -14.17 9.54
N SER A 225 -14.59 -14.24 8.46
CA SER A 225 -13.34 -13.49 8.34
C SER A 225 -13.59 -11.99 8.31
N THR A 226 -12.65 -11.24 8.81
CA THR A 226 -12.61 -9.78 8.69
C THR A 226 -11.75 -9.38 7.50
N ILE A 227 -12.00 -8.20 6.94
CA ILE A 227 -11.15 -7.60 5.91
C ILE A 227 -10.50 -6.32 6.48
N ASN A 228 -9.19 -6.24 6.34
CA ASN A 228 -8.46 -5.10 6.87
C ASN A 228 -8.18 -4.08 5.77
N VAL A 229 -8.99 -3.03 5.72
CA VAL A 229 -8.94 -1.95 4.74
C VAL A 229 -8.76 -0.62 5.44
N VAL A 230 -7.72 0.12 5.07
CA VAL A 230 -7.36 1.40 5.69
C VAL A 230 -7.35 2.53 4.65
N PRO A 231 -7.76 3.75 5.00
CA PRO A 231 -7.71 4.87 4.07
C PRO A 231 -6.28 5.41 3.94
N VAL A 232 -5.96 5.97 2.78
CA VAL A 232 -4.62 6.48 2.48
C VAL A 232 -4.19 7.59 3.43
N ASP A 233 -5.08 8.49 3.82
CA ASP A 233 -4.80 9.58 4.76
C ASP A 233 -4.37 9.08 6.15
N TYR A 234 -4.92 7.97 6.64
CA TYR A 234 -4.41 7.32 7.85
C TYR A 234 -2.96 6.85 7.66
N ILE A 235 -2.65 6.17 6.54
CA ILE A 235 -1.29 5.72 6.23
C ILE A 235 -0.31 6.91 6.16
N LEU A 236 -0.72 8.00 5.50
CA LEU A 236 0.11 9.20 5.36
C LEU A 236 0.39 9.85 6.71
N ASN A 237 -0.65 10.10 7.51
CA ASN A 237 -0.54 10.75 8.80
C ASN A 237 0.28 9.90 9.79
N ALA A 238 -0.01 8.59 9.84
CA ALA A 238 0.74 7.66 10.68
C ALA A 238 2.22 7.59 10.27
N SER A 239 2.51 7.40 8.98
CA SER A 239 3.89 7.25 8.51
C SER A 239 4.72 8.52 8.70
N THR A 240 4.16 9.71 8.45
CA THR A 240 4.87 10.98 8.65
C THR A 240 5.14 11.23 10.13
N PHE A 241 4.22 10.89 11.03
CA PHE A 241 4.42 10.97 12.46
C PHE A 241 5.50 10.00 12.93
N LEU A 242 5.40 8.72 12.55
CA LEU A 242 6.36 7.68 12.93
C LEU A 242 7.79 7.94 12.44
N ALA A 243 7.96 8.63 11.32
CA ALA A 243 9.29 8.99 10.81
C ALA A 243 10.07 9.94 11.73
N SER A 244 9.38 10.73 12.54
CA SER A 244 9.98 11.66 13.51
C SER A 244 9.94 11.13 14.94
N GLU A 245 9.17 10.06 15.21
CA GLU A 245 8.96 9.53 16.55
C GLU A 245 10.07 8.55 16.92
N GLN A 246 10.79 8.83 18.05
CA GLN A 246 11.92 8.00 18.46
C GLN A 246 11.48 6.57 18.85
N GLU A 247 10.31 6.41 19.46
CA GLU A 247 9.83 5.09 19.88
C GLU A 247 9.49 4.16 18.69
N ALA A 248 9.36 4.70 17.47
CA ALA A 248 9.15 3.91 16.26
C ALA A 248 10.45 3.30 15.72
N GLU A 249 11.61 3.74 16.22
CA GLU A 249 12.90 3.20 15.79
C GLU A 249 13.07 1.73 16.22
N GLY A 250 13.58 0.91 15.31
CA GLY A 250 13.73 -0.54 15.50
C GLY A 250 12.43 -1.32 15.50
N LYS A 251 11.27 -0.64 15.27
CA LYS A 251 9.96 -1.30 15.31
C LYS A 251 9.47 -1.71 13.92
N THR A 252 8.71 -2.80 13.91
CA THR A 252 7.80 -3.18 12.83
C THR A 252 6.38 -2.89 13.30
N LEU A 253 5.64 -2.09 12.54
CA LEU A 253 4.35 -1.54 12.95
C LEU A 253 3.26 -1.87 11.91
N HIS A 254 2.14 -2.46 12.37
CA HIS A 254 0.97 -2.68 11.53
C HIS A 254 0.12 -1.41 11.43
N LEU A 255 0.12 -0.79 10.25
CA LEU A 255 -0.84 0.26 9.94
C LEU A 255 -2.10 -0.37 9.31
N THR A 256 -2.80 -1.11 10.14
CA THR A 256 -4.04 -1.82 9.82
C THR A 256 -5.18 -1.25 10.66
N ASP A 257 -6.41 -1.55 10.27
CA ASP A 257 -7.58 -1.17 11.07
C ASP A 257 -7.58 -2.01 12.38
N PRO A 258 -7.54 -1.37 13.55
CA PRO A 258 -7.58 -2.08 14.82
C PRO A 258 -8.93 -2.74 15.11
N ASN A 259 -9.99 -2.33 14.41
CA ASN A 259 -11.36 -2.84 14.56
C ASN A 259 -11.96 -3.25 13.21
N PRO A 260 -11.37 -4.23 12.51
CA PRO A 260 -11.77 -4.56 11.14
C PRO A 260 -13.17 -5.20 11.13
N HIS A 261 -13.97 -4.81 10.15
CA HIS A 261 -15.33 -5.33 9.98
C HIS A 261 -15.36 -6.71 9.33
N PRO A 262 -16.37 -7.55 9.67
CA PRO A 262 -16.62 -8.78 8.94
C PRO A 262 -16.84 -8.53 7.45
N VAL A 263 -16.24 -9.37 6.58
CA VAL A 263 -16.36 -9.26 5.13
C VAL A 263 -17.83 -9.20 4.68
N GLN A 264 -18.70 -9.97 5.31
CA GLN A 264 -20.13 -9.99 4.94
C GLN A 264 -20.85 -8.69 5.28
N GLU A 265 -20.44 -8.01 6.36
CA GLU A 265 -20.99 -6.69 6.73
C GLU A 265 -20.52 -5.61 5.74
N VAL A 266 -19.23 -5.62 5.39
CA VAL A 266 -18.66 -4.74 4.38
C VAL A 266 -19.39 -4.93 3.03
N TYR A 267 -19.54 -6.17 2.58
CA TYR A 267 -20.25 -6.49 1.34
C TYR A 267 -21.73 -6.05 1.38
N ARG A 268 -22.43 -6.36 2.48
CA ARG A 268 -23.83 -5.93 2.70
C ARG A 268 -23.97 -4.42 2.60
N THR A 269 -23.07 -3.68 3.22
CA THR A 269 -23.07 -2.20 3.22
C THR A 269 -22.79 -1.66 1.82
N MET A 270 -21.81 -2.22 1.10
CA MET A 270 -21.53 -1.84 -0.29
C MET A 270 -22.73 -2.05 -1.20
N VAL A 271 -23.36 -3.24 -1.14
CA VAL A 271 -24.56 -3.54 -1.95
C VAL A 271 -25.67 -2.53 -1.62
N LYS A 272 -25.91 -2.28 -0.33
CA LYS A 272 -26.95 -1.32 0.09
C LYS A 272 -26.70 0.09 -0.42
N LEU A 273 -25.46 0.57 -0.35
CA LEU A 273 -25.09 1.92 -0.79
C LEU A 273 -25.15 2.07 -2.33
N VAL A 274 -24.74 1.04 -3.07
CA VAL A 274 -24.74 1.10 -4.55
C VAL A 274 -26.14 0.88 -5.15
N THR A 275 -26.95 -0.01 -4.56
CA THR A 275 -28.22 -0.46 -5.18
C THR A 275 -29.48 -0.06 -4.42
N ASN A 276 -29.33 0.55 -3.25
CA ASN A 276 -30.40 0.82 -2.29
C ASN A 276 -31.18 -0.43 -1.80
N ALA A 277 -30.64 -1.63 -2.04
CA ALA A 277 -31.21 -2.91 -1.62
C ALA A 277 -30.20 -3.73 -0.81
N TYR A 278 -30.68 -4.68 -0.03
CA TYR A 278 -29.79 -5.63 0.66
C TYR A 278 -29.55 -6.88 -0.19
N PRO A 279 -28.38 -7.52 -0.10
CA PRO A 279 -28.15 -8.80 -0.77
C PRO A 279 -29.11 -9.87 -0.22
N LYS A 280 -29.59 -10.76 -1.10
CA LYS A 280 -30.51 -11.85 -0.77
C LYS A 280 -30.04 -13.16 -1.37
N GLY A 281 -30.22 -14.25 -0.64
CA GLY A 281 -29.71 -15.56 -1.08
C GLY A 281 -28.20 -15.66 -0.94
N ARG A 282 -27.64 -16.77 -1.42
CA ARG A 282 -26.20 -17.04 -1.27
C ARG A 282 -25.68 -17.85 -2.45
N LEU A 283 -24.58 -17.37 -3.06
CA LEU A 283 -23.82 -18.12 -4.04
C LEU A 283 -22.71 -18.90 -3.30
N PRO A 284 -22.64 -20.23 -3.41
CA PRO A 284 -21.56 -21.00 -2.81
C PRO A 284 -20.19 -20.51 -3.30
N PHE A 285 -19.22 -20.42 -2.38
CA PHE A 285 -17.89 -19.90 -2.68
C PHE A 285 -17.18 -20.65 -3.82
N ALA A 286 -17.32 -21.98 -3.85
CA ALA A 286 -16.75 -22.82 -4.91
C ALA A 286 -17.27 -22.44 -6.32
N TRP A 287 -18.55 -22.10 -6.44
CA TRP A 287 -19.13 -21.65 -7.72
C TRP A 287 -18.62 -20.26 -8.12
N ALA A 288 -18.49 -19.35 -7.15
CA ALA A 288 -17.90 -18.05 -7.42
C ALA A 288 -16.43 -18.20 -7.88
N LYS A 289 -15.64 -19.01 -7.18
CA LYS A 289 -14.23 -19.27 -7.54
C LYS A 289 -14.11 -19.94 -8.91
N LEU A 290 -14.95 -20.93 -9.23
CA LEU A 290 -14.96 -21.60 -10.52
C LEU A 290 -15.34 -20.64 -11.66
N SER A 291 -16.32 -19.76 -11.45
CA SER A 291 -16.73 -18.79 -12.46
C SER A 291 -15.62 -17.79 -12.79
N LEU A 292 -14.82 -17.35 -11.80
CA LEU A 292 -13.70 -16.45 -12.01
C LEU A 292 -12.47 -17.12 -12.63
N GLN A 293 -12.42 -18.46 -12.77
CA GLN A 293 -11.40 -19.13 -13.58
C GLN A 293 -11.57 -18.84 -15.09
N ILE A 294 -12.77 -18.44 -15.50
CA ILE A 294 -13.06 -18.11 -16.89
C ILE A 294 -12.66 -16.66 -17.18
N PRO A 295 -11.63 -16.38 -18.03
CA PRO A 295 -11.12 -15.03 -18.25
C PRO A 295 -12.18 -14.03 -18.73
N PHE A 296 -13.12 -14.46 -19.57
CA PHE A 296 -14.22 -13.62 -20.02
C PHE A 296 -15.10 -13.13 -18.87
N ILE A 297 -15.39 -14.01 -17.89
CA ILE A 297 -16.21 -13.67 -16.71
C ILE A 297 -15.44 -12.70 -15.81
N ARG A 298 -14.16 -12.96 -15.52
CA ARG A 298 -13.32 -12.05 -14.73
C ARG A 298 -13.32 -10.63 -15.32
N ARG A 299 -13.00 -10.52 -16.61
CA ARG A 299 -12.96 -9.23 -17.31
C ARG A 299 -14.32 -8.53 -17.31
N LYS A 300 -15.39 -9.28 -17.52
CA LYS A 300 -16.76 -8.73 -17.50
C LYS A 300 -17.17 -8.25 -16.11
N LEU A 301 -16.75 -8.95 -15.05
CA LEU A 301 -17.05 -8.57 -13.66
C LEU A 301 -16.04 -7.55 -13.08
N GLY A 302 -14.88 -7.37 -13.72
CA GLY A 302 -13.84 -6.46 -13.25
C GLY A 302 -13.22 -6.91 -11.93
N VAL A 303 -13.02 -8.22 -11.72
CA VAL A 303 -12.55 -8.82 -10.48
C VAL A 303 -11.44 -9.82 -10.77
N GLU A 304 -10.30 -9.69 -10.07
CA GLU A 304 -9.24 -10.69 -10.11
C GLU A 304 -9.60 -11.91 -9.24
N GLN A 305 -9.19 -13.10 -9.68
CA GLN A 305 -9.50 -14.36 -8.99
C GLN A 305 -8.91 -14.38 -7.58
N GLU A 306 -7.70 -13.85 -7.42
CA GLU A 306 -6.95 -13.78 -6.17
C GLU A 306 -7.68 -12.98 -5.08
N THR A 307 -8.58 -12.06 -5.47
CA THR A 307 -9.40 -11.27 -4.53
C THR A 307 -10.28 -12.15 -3.64
N LEU A 308 -10.76 -13.30 -4.16
CA LEU A 308 -11.62 -14.20 -3.39
C LEU A 308 -10.87 -14.88 -2.23
N ASP A 309 -9.57 -15.11 -2.35
CA ASP A 309 -8.79 -15.81 -1.31
C ASP A 309 -8.68 -14.98 -0.02
N TYR A 310 -8.86 -13.66 -0.11
CA TYR A 310 -8.93 -12.77 1.07
C TYR A 310 -10.27 -12.80 1.78
N LEU A 311 -11.36 -13.28 1.14
CA LEU A 311 -12.69 -13.36 1.74
C LEU A 311 -12.83 -14.45 2.79
N THR A 312 -11.98 -15.46 2.74
CA THR A 312 -12.07 -16.64 3.60
C THR A 312 -10.87 -16.77 4.54
N TRP A 313 -9.94 -15.82 4.48
CA TRP A 313 -8.72 -15.85 5.26
C TRP A 313 -8.97 -15.36 6.70
N ASN A 314 -8.76 -16.24 7.68
CA ASN A 314 -9.00 -15.97 9.09
C ASN A 314 -7.75 -15.44 9.79
N ALA A 315 -7.44 -14.18 9.60
CA ALA A 315 -6.31 -13.52 10.25
C ALA A 315 -6.73 -12.20 10.90
N THR A 316 -6.15 -11.92 12.06
CA THR A 316 -6.29 -10.66 12.79
C THR A 316 -4.91 -10.07 12.99
N PHE A 317 -4.73 -8.81 12.65
CA PHE A 317 -3.46 -8.11 12.83
C PHE A 317 -3.40 -7.45 14.21
N ASP A 318 -2.36 -7.78 14.98
CA ASP A 318 -2.02 -7.06 16.19
C ASP A 318 -1.56 -5.64 15.82
N THR A 319 -2.08 -4.63 16.50
CA THR A 319 -1.76 -3.22 16.29
C THR A 319 -1.32 -2.53 17.58
N THR A 320 -1.00 -3.32 18.60
CA THR A 320 -0.78 -2.82 19.97
C THR A 320 0.34 -1.78 20.03
N GLU A 321 1.50 -2.07 19.43
CA GLU A 321 2.63 -1.15 19.41
C GLU A 321 2.36 0.08 18.52
N ALA A 322 1.80 -0.13 17.33
CA ALA A 322 1.45 0.98 16.44
C ALA A 322 0.44 1.93 17.11
N GLN A 323 -0.65 1.42 17.67
CA GLN A 323 -1.68 2.23 18.32
C GLN A 323 -1.12 2.98 19.54
N LYS A 324 -0.29 2.34 20.35
CA LYS A 324 0.36 2.98 21.52
C LYS A 324 1.19 4.21 21.09
N ILE A 325 1.94 4.11 20.01
CA ILE A 325 2.76 5.22 19.52
C ILE A 325 1.88 6.29 18.85
N LEU A 326 0.93 5.88 17.98
CA LEU A 326 0.07 6.78 17.22
C LEU A 326 -0.88 7.61 18.11
N GLN A 327 -1.31 7.07 19.26
CA GLN A 327 -2.12 7.80 20.25
C GLN A 327 -1.42 9.07 20.73
N LYS A 328 -0.10 9.13 20.81
CA LYS A 328 0.66 10.33 21.17
C LYS A 328 0.49 11.45 20.16
N GLY A 329 0.32 11.11 18.88
CA GLY A 329 0.02 12.04 17.80
C GLY A 329 -1.47 12.30 17.58
N GLY A 330 -2.35 11.70 18.39
CA GLY A 330 -3.80 11.77 18.20
C GLY A 330 -4.27 11.13 16.89
N ILE A 331 -3.51 10.18 16.35
CA ILE A 331 -3.78 9.55 15.04
C ILE A 331 -4.58 8.27 15.27
N THR A 332 -5.78 8.22 14.68
CA THR A 332 -6.69 7.07 14.74
C THR A 332 -7.06 6.63 13.33
N CYS A 333 -7.28 5.33 13.14
CA CYS A 333 -7.79 4.80 11.88
C CYS A 333 -9.28 5.13 11.74
N PRO A 334 -9.71 5.85 10.70
CA PRO A 334 -11.13 6.08 10.43
C PRO A 334 -11.87 4.78 10.15
N ASP A 335 -13.06 4.61 10.75
CA ASP A 335 -13.91 3.45 10.57
C ASP A 335 -14.27 3.24 9.08
N PHE A 336 -14.08 2.00 8.59
CA PHE A 336 -14.27 1.71 7.18
C PHE A 336 -15.73 1.85 6.74
N ILE A 337 -16.69 1.36 7.53
CA ILE A 337 -18.12 1.42 7.16
C ILE A 337 -18.62 2.86 7.20
N GLN A 338 -18.22 3.65 8.20
CA GLN A 338 -18.64 5.05 8.31
C GLN A 338 -18.12 5.91 7.15
N THR A 339 -16.92 5.64 6.66
CA THR A 339 -16.28 6.40 5.59
C THR A 339 -16.46 5.78 4.18
N MET A 340 -17.08 4.61 4.09
CA MET A 340 -17.38 3.92 2.82
C MET A 340 -18.24 4.74 1.84
N PRO A 341 -19.24 5.54 2.27
CA PRO A 341 -20.00 6.36 1.32
C PRO A 341 -19.12 7.25 0.46
N LYS A 342 -18.09 7.87 1.01
CA LYS A 342 -17.16 8.74 0.26
C LYS A 342 -16.38 7.97 -0.81
N MET A 343 -15.92 6.77 -0.46
CA MET A 343 -15.26 5.87 -1.41
C MET A 343 -16.18 5.50 -2.58
N ILE A 344 -17.45 5.19 -2.27
CA ILE A 344 -18.45 4.82 -3.28
C ILE A 344 -18.83 6.01 -4.15
N ASP A 345 -19.04 7.20 -3.57
CA ASP A 345 -19.35 8.42 -4.30
C ASP A 345 -18.25 8.73 -5.33
N PHE A 346 -16.98 8.68 -4.90
CA PHE A 346 -15.84 8.87 -5.79
C PHE A 346 -15.79 7.81 -6.90
N TYR A 347 -15.96 6.53 -6.54
CA TYR A 347 -15.98 5.45 -7.51
C TYR A 347 -17.09 5.64 -8.57
N LEU A 348 -18.32 5.93 -8.15
CA LEU A 348 -19.44 6.13 -9.06
C LEU A 348 -19.25 7.32 -9.99
N ALA A 349 -18.61 8.38 -9.50
CA ALA A 349 -18.30 9.57 -10.31
C ALA A 349 -17.22 9.32 -11.38
N HIS A 350 -16.29 8.36 -11.15
CA HIS A 350 -15.12 8.13 -12.01
C HIS A 350 -15.04 6.73 -12.62
N LYS A 351 -16.03 5.86 -12.41
CA LYS A 351 -15.99 4.46 -12.87
C LYS A 351 -15.87 4.28 -14.40
N GLU A 352 -16.24 5.29 -15.18
CA GLU A 352 -16.12 5.26 -16.64
C GLU A 352 -14.75 5.82 -17.12
N ASP A 353 -13.97 6.44 -16.23
CA ASP A 353 -12.64 6.93 -16.55
C ASP A 353 -11.62 5.77 -16.54
N THR A 354 -11.09 5.46 -17.72
CA THR A 354 -10.16 4.35 -17.90
C THR A 354 -8.82 4.54 -17.17
N SER A 355 -8.47 5.75 -16.77
CA SER A 355 -7.24 6.03 -16.03
C SER A 355 -7.22 5.40 -14.63
N TYR A 356 -8.39 5.18 -14.04
CA TYR A 356 -8.55 4.50 -12.74
C TYR A 356 -8.68 2.98 -12.86
N GLN A 357 -9.00 2.47 -14.06
CA GLN A 357 -9.27 1.05 -14.27
C GLN A 357 -7.98 0.22 -14.27
N ILE A 358 -8.07 -0.97 -13.70
CA ILE A 358 -7.00 -1.96 -13.75
C ILE A 358 -7.32 -2.96 -14.86
N GLN A 359 -6.31 -3.31 -15.63
CA GLN A 359 -6.43 -4.34 -16.65
C GLN A 359 -6.51 -5.71 -15.97
N ILE A 360 -7.69 -6.30 -15.96
CA ILE A 360 -7.94 -7.66 -15.45
C ILE A 360 -7.34 -8.69 -16.41
N LYS A 361 -6.47 -9.56 -15.88
CA LYS A 361 -5.71 -10.57 -16.64
C LYS A 361 -6.45 -11.91 -16.78
#